data_d7bb5210d48dafa847b1b62a763f5075
#
_entry.id   d7bb5210d48dafa847b1b62a763f5075
#
_cell.length_a   1.000
_cell.length_b   1.000
_cell.length_c   1.000
_cell.angle_alpha   90.00
_cell.angle_beta   90.00
_cell.angle_gamma   90.00
#
_symmetry.space_group_name_H-M   'P 1'
#
loop_
_entity.id
_entity.type
_entity.pdbx_description
1 polymer ?
#
loop_
_entity_poly.entity_id
_entity_poly.type
_entity_poly.pdbx_seq_one_letter_code
_entity_poly.pdbx_strand_id
1 'polypeptide(L)'
;VSIFGAMFAPKPFDVAKEMVRVTRPGGRVIMGNWIPNDPTLVAQILKISSAYSPPPPEGFISPMTWGVESNVIERFGAAGIPKDKISFVRDTYTFNFPYTPPEFVAAFRRSYGPTMNAFDAAEQNGRASDLQRELEALFDSQNKSPRKDATSIPATFLRVTAEV
;
A
#
# COMPACT_ATOMS: atom_id res chain seq x y z
N VAL A 1 -4.93 -13.40 8.44
CA VAL A 1 -4.07 -12.86 7.37
C VAL A 1 -4.74 -11.65 6.76
N SER A 2 -3.99 -10.55 6.57
CA SER A 2 -4.45 -9.35 5.87
C SER A 2 -3.33 -8.81 4.99
N ILE A 3 -3.45 -9.00 3.68
CA ILE A 3 -2.49 -8.49 2.70
C ILE A 3 -3.10 -7.23 2.06
N PHE A 4 -2.48 -6.07 2.34
CA PHE A 4 -2.84 -4.74 1.86
C PHE A 4 -4.26 -4.25 2.20
N GLY A 5 -4.99 -4.93 3.09
CA GLY A 5 -6.37 -4.56 3.46
C GLY A 5 -6.45 -3.75 4.75
N ALA A 6 -6.08 -4.36 5.87
CA ALA A 6 -6.25 -3.78 7.21
C ALA A 6 -5.49 -2.45 7.42
N MET A 7 -4.44 -2.20 6.65
CA MET A 7 -3.69 -0.94 6.69
C MET A 7 -4.56 0.29 6.38
N PHE A 8 -5.66 0.13 5.65
CA PHE A 8 -6.56 1.24 5.28
C PHE A 8 -7.61 1.58 6.34
N ALA A 9 -7.73 0.80 7.40
CA ALA A 9 -8.66 1.12 8.48
C ALA A 9 -8.15 2.33 9.30
N PRO A 10 -9.03 3.30 9.65
CA PRO A 10 -8.63 4.60 10.18
C PRO A 10 -8.05 4.58 11.60
N LYS A 11 -8.27 3.51 12.37
CA LYS A 11 -7.85 3.36 13.77
C LYS A 11 -6.85 2.21 13.92
N PRO A 12 -5.56 2.42 13.64
CA PRO A 12 -4.59 1.34 13.57
C PRO A 12 -4.38 0.57 14.88
N PHE A 13 -4.53 1.20 16.05
CA PHE A 13 -4.46 0.52 17.34
C PHE A 13 -5.66 -0.42 17.54
N ASP A 14 -6.86 0.00 17.14
CA ASP A 14 -8.06 -0.85 17.24
C ASP A 14 -7.94 -2.05 16.26
N VAL A 15 -7.33 -1.82 15.08
CA VAL A 15 -7.03 -2.90 14.12
C VAL A 15 -6.12 -3.96 14.75
N ALA A 16 -5.01 -3.55 15.39
CA ALA A 16 -4.09 -4.47 16.04
C ALA A 16 -4.79 -5.26 17.16
N LYS A 17 -5.54 -4.57 18.02
CA LYS A 17 -6.31 -5.19 19.11
C LYS A 17 -7.31 -6.22 18.59
N GLU A 18 -8.07 -5.87 17.56
CA GLU A 18 -9.09 -6.76 17.01
C GLU A 18 -8.47 -7.97 16.32
N MET A 19 -7.36 -7.80 15.59
CA MET A 19 -6.63 -8.92 14.99
C MET A 19 -6.12 -9.89 16.06
N VAL A 20 -5.58 -9.38 17.17
CA VAL A 20 -5.15 -10.21 18.31
C VAL A 20 -6.34 -10.90 18.94
N ARG A 21 -7.44 -10.16 19.21
CA ARG A 21 -8.65 -10.70 19.86
C ARG A 21 -9.25 -11.91 19.11
N VAL A 22 -9.28 -11.85 17.76
CA VAL A 22 -9.87 -12.93 16.94
C VAL A 22 -8.90 -14.06 16.63
N THR A 23 -7.63 -13.91 17.02
CA THR A 23 -6.61 -14.93 16.81
C THR A 23 -6.51 -15.80 18.06
N ARG A 24 -6.62 -17.11 17.90
CA ARG A 24 -6.49 -18.05 19.04
C ARG A 24 -5.08 -17.98 19.65
N PRO A 25 -4.91 -18.28 20.95
CA PRO A 25 -3.60 -18.46 21.56
C PRO A 25 -2.72 -19.46 20.77
N GLY A 26 -1.46 -19.14 20.58
CA GLY A 26 -0.53 -19.89 19.73
C GLY A 26 -0.76 -19.69 18.22
N GLY A 27 -1.68 -18.82 17.84
CA GLY A 27 -1.92 -18.43 16.45
C GLY A 27 -0.98 -17.33 15.97
N ARG A 28 -1.15 -16.91 14.70
CA ARG A 28 -0.34 -15.86 14.09
C ARG A 28 -1.21 -14.89 13.31
N VAL A 29 -0.94 -13.60 13.48
CA VAL A 29 -1.38 -12.53 12.58
C VAL A 29 -0.32 -12.33 11.52
N ILE A 30 -0.69 -12.35 10.23
CA ILE A 30 0.22 -12.05 9.12
C ILE A 30 -0.36 -10.88 8.35
N MET A 31 0.45 -9.83 8.17
CA MET A 31 0.07 -8.64 7.39
C MET A 31 1.10 -8.38 6.28
N GLY A 32 0.62 -7.89 5.13
CA GLY A 32 1.44 -7.24 4.12
C GLY A 32 1.08 -5.77 4.05
N ASN A 33 2.08 -4.90 4.14
CA ASN A 33 1.90 -3.45 4.20
C ASN A 33 2.90 -2.74 3.28
N TRP A 34 2.43 -1.76 2.51
CA TRP A 34 3.32 -0.97 1.67
C TRP A 34 4.28 -0.13 2.51
N ILE A 35 5.54 -0.07 2.10
CA ILE A 35 6.61 0.65 2.81
C ILE A 35 6.63 2.10 2.32
N PRO A 36 6.56 3.10 3.22
CA PRO A 36 6.61 4.50 2.81
C PRO A 36 7.96 4.83 2.15
N ASN A 37 7.94 5.67 1.12
CA ASN A 37 9.10 6.10 0.35
C ASN A 37 9.90 4.98 -0.35
N ASP A 38 9.37 3.77 -0.41
CA ASP A 38 9.99 2.69 -1.19
C ASP A 38 10.04 3.10 -2.69
N PRO A 39 11.14 2.80 -3.41
CA PRO A 39 11.28 3.20 -4.82
C PRO A 39 10.40 2.37 -5.78
N THR A 40 9.77 1.29 -5.31
CA THR A 40 8.96 0.42 -6.14
C THR A 40 7.51 0.93 -6.28
N LEU A 41 6.77 0.32 -7.20
CA LEU A 41 5.53 0.80 -7.79
C LEU A 41 4.54 1.47 -6.82
N VAL A 42 4.06 0.75 -5.80
CA VAL A 42 2.88 1.22 -5.05
C VAL A 42 3.18 2.43 -4.19
N ALA A 43 4.36 2.49 -3.55
CA ALA A 43 4.77 3.67 -2.79
C ALA A 43 4.91 4.90 -3.71
N GLN A 44 5.40 4.71 -4.94
CA GLN A 44 5.52 5.79 -5.92
C GLN A 44 4.16 6.23 -6.48
N ILE A 45 3.23 5.30 -6.73
CA ILE A 45 1.83 5.65 -7.07
C ILE A 45 1.23 6.55 -5.98
N LEU A 46 1.36 6.15 -4.71
CA LEU A 46 0.79 6.91 -3.59
C LEU A 46 1.44 8.29 -3.45
N LYS A 47 2.76 8.39 -3.67
CA LYS A 47 3.48 9.66 -3.67
C LYS A 47 2.98 10.61 -4.78
N ILE A 48 2.87 10.13 -6.01
CA ILE A 48 2.34 10.90 -7.14
C ILE A 48 0.89 11.30 -6.85
N SER A 49 0.04 10.35 -6.50
CA SER A 49 -1.38 10.59 -6.22
C SER A 49 -1.62 11.62 -5.12
N SER A 50 -0.76 11.65 -4.09
CA SER A 50 -0.88 12.63 -3.01
C SER A 50 -0.66 14.08 -3.45
N ALA A 51 0.14 14.31 -4.50
CA ALA A 51 0.37 15.65 -5.06
C ALA A 51 -0.87 16.22 -5.82
N TYR A 52 -1.83 15.37 -6.11
CA TYR A 52 -3.07 15.73 -6.80
C TYR A 52 -4.30 15.72 -5.87
N SER A 53 -4.15 15.16 -4.69
CA SER A 53 -5.22 15.06 -3.70
C SER A 53 -5.21 16.27 -2.75
N PRO A 54 -6.36 16.63 -2.16
CA PRO A 54 -6.38 17.64 -1.11
C PRO A 54 -5.58 17.16 0.11
N PRO A 55 -5.08 18.10 0.94
CA PRO A 55 -4.39 17.71 2.16
C PRO A 55 -5.30 16.85 3.04
N PRO A 56 -4.73 15.85 3.73
CA PRO A 56 -5.52 14.98 4.59
C PRO A 56 -6.13 15.79 5.76
N PRO A 57 -7.30 15.38 6.28
CA PRO A 57 -7.92 16.03 7.43
C PRO A 57 -7.03 15.92 8.68
N GLU A 58 -7.27 16.81 9.64
CA GLU A 58 -6.59 16.77 10.94
C GLU A 58 -6.80 15.42 11.63
N GLY A 59 -5.74 14.88 12.22
CA GLY A 59 -5.76 13.56 12.87
C GLY A 59 -5.70 12.35 11.92
N PHE A 60 -5.58 12.58 10.62
CA PHE A 60 -5.42 11.47 9.66
C PHE A 60 -4.13 10.67 9.89
N ILE A 61 -4.28 9.37 10.08
CA ILE A 61 -3.15 8.45 10.18
C ILE A 61 -2.98 7.75 8.83
N SER A 62 -1.88 8.03 8.15
CA SER A 62 -1.61 7.43 6.84
C SER A 62 -1.55 5.90 6.92
N PRO A 63 -2.23 5.17 6.03
CA PRO A 63 -2.08 3.72 5.87
C PRO A 63 -0.63 3.25 5.75
N MET A 64 0.23 4.07 5.14
CA MET A 64 1.64 3.77 4.95
C MET A 64 2.43 3.62 6.25
N THR A 65 1.91 4.13 7.37
CA THR A 65 2.53 3.97 8.69
C THR A 65 2.55 2.51 9.18
N TRP A 66 1.79 1.61 8.56
CA TRP A 66 1.89 0.17 8.78
C TRP A 66 3.12 -0.48 8.13
N GLY A 67 3.75 0.19 7.17
CA GLY A 67 5.03 -0.22 6.57
C GLY A 67 6.27 0.22 7.35
N VAL A 68 6.09 0.76 8.58
CA VAL A 68 7.15 1.20 9.49
C VAL A 68 7.20 0.29 10.70
N GLU A 69 8.30 -0.43 10.90
CA GLU A 69 8.44 -1.46 11.94
C GLU A 69 8.16 -0.93 13.35
N SER A 70 8.66 0.28 13.70
CA SER A 70 8.43 0.89 15.02
C SER A 70 6.94 1.09 15.31
N ASN A 71 6.17 1.54 14.31
CA ASN A 71 4.72 1.74 14.46
C ASN A 71 3.97 0.41 14.61
N VAL A 72 4.43 -0.64 13.93
CA VAL A 72 3.86 -1.98 14.08
C VAL A 72 4.10 -2.52 15.47
N ILE A 73 5.34 -2.37 15.97
CA ILE A 73 5.72 -2.79 17.34
C ILE A 73 4.85 -2.07 18.38
N GLU A 74 4.68 -0.76 18.25
CA GLU A 74 3.85 0.05 19.14
C GLU A 74 2.38 -0.43 19.15
N ARG A 75 1.79 -0.65 17.97
CA ARG A 75 0.39 -1.05 17.82
C ARG A 75 0.11 -2.43 18.37
N PHE A 76 0.93 -3.42 18.02
CA PHE A 76 0.79 -4.77 18.55
C PHE A 76 1.21 -4.85 20.01
N GLY A 77 2.19 -4.06 20.46
CA GLY A 77 2.54 -3.92 21.88
C GLY A 77 1.36 -3.43 22.72
N ALA A 78 0.62 -2.42 22.23
CA ALA A 78 -0.61 -1.95 22.87
C ALA A 78 -1.75 -2.99 22.84
N ALA A 79 -1.66 -4.00 21.98
CA ALA A 79 -2.57 -5.14 21.93
C ALA A 79 -2.07 -6.34 22.76
N GLY A 80 -0.95 -6.20 23.49
CA GLY A 80 -0.40 -7.22 24.38
C GLY A 80 0.64 -8.15 23.75
N ILE A 81 1.08 -7.89 22.51
CA ILE A 81 2.10 -8.72 21.84
C ILE A 81 3.48 -8.08 22.06
N PRO A 82 4.42 -8.77 22.75
CA PRO A 82 5.76 -8.24 22.98
C PRO A 82 6.60 -8.22 21.69
N LYS A 83 7.58 -7.35 21.66
CA LYS A 83 8.41 -7.09 20.45
C LYS A 83 9.10 -8.35 19.91
N ASP A 84 9.58 -9.22 20.76
CA ASP A 84 10.26 -10.48 20.40
C ASP A 84 9.33 -11.51 19.72
N LYS A 85 8.00 -11.30 19.78
CA LYS A 85 6.98 -12.07 19.09
C LYS A 85 6.56 -11.46 17.74
N ILE A 86 7.21 -10.37 17.31
CA ILE A 86 6.92 -9.69 16.05
C ILE A 86 8.14 -9.81 15.14
N SER A 87 7.95 -10.36 13.97
CA SER A 87 9.00 -10.48 12.95
C SER A 87 8.63 -9.75 11.67
N PHE A 88 9.66 -9.27 10.96
CA PHE A 88 9.54 -8.46 9.77
C PHE A 88 10.37 -9.05 8.62
N VAL A 89 9.79 -9.06 7.44
CA VAL A 89 10.50 -9.43 6.19
C VAL A 89 10.10 -8.43 5.11
N ARG A 90 11.07 -7.85 4.42
CA ARG A 90 10.82 -7.16 3.15
C ARG A 90 10.61 -8.21 2.08
N ASP A 91 9.44 -8.18 1.48
CA ASP A 91 9.02 -9.15 0.48
C ASP A 91 8.57 -8.43 -0.79
N THR A 92 8.45 -9.12 -1.90
CA THR A 92 8.12 -8.52 -3.18
C THR A 92 6.90 -9.21 -3.78
N TYR A 93 5.92 -8.41 -4.16
CA TYR A 93 4.81 -8.83 -5.01
C TYR A 93 5.04 -8.31 -6.43
N THR A 94 4.94 -9.16 -7.43
CA THR A 94 5.05 -8.75 -8.83
C THR A 94 3.66 -8.68 -9.45
N PHE A 95 3.30 -7.48 -9.87
CA PHE A 95 2.09 -7.26 -10.66
C PHE A 95 2.34 -7.71 -12.10
N ASN A 96 1.70 -8.78 -12.52
CA ASN A 96 1.68 -9.24 -13.90
C ASN A 96 0.34 -8.90 -14.52
N PHE A 97 0.36 -8.08 -15.57
CA PHE A 97 -0.82 -7.62 -16.27
C PHE A 97 -0.68 -7.92 -17.77
N PRO A 98 -1.70 -8.54 -18.41
CA PRO A 98 -1.56 -9.07 -19.77
C PRO A 98 -1.63 -8.01 -20.87
N TYR A 99 -1.57 -6.72 -20.52
CA TYR A 99 -1.65 -5.58 -21.42
C TYR A 99 -0.56 -4.55 -21.11
N THR A 100 -0.51 -3.47 -21.88
CA THR A 100 0.49 -2.39 -21.78
C THR A 100 0.44 -1.62 -20.45
N PRO A 101 1.52 -0.93 -20.05
CA PRO A 101 1.54 -0.05 -18.88
C PRO A 101 0.43 1.01 -18.85
N PRO A 102 0.08 1.74 -19.93
CA PRO A 102 -1.05 2.65 -19.94
C PRO A 102 -2.41 1.98 -19.62
N GLU A 103 -2.64 0.77 -20.14
CA GLU A 103 -3.85 0.00 -19.84
C GLU A 103 -3.89 -0.44 -18.37
N PHE A 104 -2.71 -0.71 -17.79
CA PHE A 104 -2.60 -1.04 -16.38
C PHE A 104 -2.86 0.19 -15.49
N VAL A 105 -2.38 1.37 -15.87
CA VAL A 105 -2.77 2.64 -15.20
C VAL A 105 -4.29 2.83 -15.24
N ALA A 106 -4.92 2.55 -16.38
CA ALA A 106 -6.38 2.62 -16.51
C ALA A 106 -7.10 1.62 -15.59
N ALA A 107 -6.52 0.45 -15.34
CA ALA A 107 -7.05 -0.51 -14.37
C ALA A 107 -6.93 0.01 -12.93
N PHE A 108 -5.82 0.60 -12.55
CA PHE A 108 -5.64 1.26 -11.25
C PHE A 108 -6.63 2.42 -11.05
N ARG A 109 -6.81 3.25 -12.06
CA ARG A 109 -7.81 4.34 -12.05
C ARG A 109 -9.23 3.84 -11.80
N ARG A 110 -9.60 2.64 -12.28
CA ARG A 110 -10.95 2.07 -12.09
C ARG A 110 -11.13 1.33 -10.77
N SER A 111 -10.06 0.80 -10.17
CA SER A 111 -10.22 -0.23 -9.13
C SER A 111 -9.36 0.00 -7.88
N TYR A 112 -8.41 0.91 -7.90
CA TYR A 112 -7.55 1.19 -6.74
C TYR A 112 -7.94 2.51 -6.10
N GLY A 113 -8.55 2.44 -4.90
CA GLY A 113 -9.15 3.60 -4.22
C GLY A 113 -8.26 4.85 -4.17
N PRO A 114 -7.00 4.78 -3.74
CA PRO A 114 -6.12 5.95 -3.72
C PRO A 114 -5.95 6.60 -5.10
N THR A 115 -5.82 5.81 -6.17
CA THR A 115 -5.70 6.34 -7.53
C THR A 115 -7.03 6.91 -8.04
N MET A 116 -8.16 6.24 -7.76
CA MET A 116 -9.49 6.76 -8.08
C MET A 116 -9.70 8.15 -7.49
N ASN A 117 -9.49 8.30 -6.18
CA ASN A 117 -9.68 9.56 -5.48
C ASN A 117 -8.73 10.67 -6.00
N ALA A 118 -7.49 10.31 -6.36
CA ALA A 118 -6.54 11.26 -6.94
C ALA A 118 -6.99 11.75 -8.31
N PHE A 119 -7.55 10.89 -9.16
CA PHE A 119 -8.10 11.28 -10.45
C PHE A 119 -9.33 12.16 -10.29
N ASP A 120 -10.25 11.83 -9.38
CA ASP A 120 -11.44 12.65 -9.12
C ASP A 120 -11.03 14.08 -8.67
N ALA A 121 -10.05 14.20 -7.79
CA ALA A 121 -9.52 15.49 -7.37
C ALA A 121 -8.77 16.22 -8.50
N ALA A 122 -8.00 15.50 -9.30
CA ALA A 122 -7.26 16.06 -10.44
C ALA A 122 -8.22 16.55 -11.55
N GLU A 123 -9.32 15.87 -11.79
CA GLU A 123 -10.37 16.30 -12.74
C GLU A 123 -11.01 17.61 -12.32
N GLN A 124 -11.35 17.76 -11.03
CA GLN A 124 -11.91 18.99 -10.48
C GLN A 124 -10.97 20.20 -10.64
N ASN A 125 -9.66 19.97 -10.69
CA ASN A 125 -8.63 20.98 -10.83
C ASN A 125 -8.05 21.07 -12.26
N GLY A 126 -8.62 20.37 -13.25
CA GLY A 126 -8.14 20.38 -14.65
C GLY A 126 -6.77 19.71 -14.84
N ARG A 127 -6.29 18.88 -13.91
CA ARG A 127 -4.95 18.27 -13.90
C ARG A 127 -4.95 16.76 -14.16
N ALA A 128 -6.07 16.17 -14.53
CA ALA A 128 -6.18 14.73 -14.75
C ALA A 128 -5.20 14.21 -15.82
N SER A 129 -4.95 14.97 -16.88
CA SER A 129 -3.98 14.61 -17.92
C SER A 129 -2.53 14.58 -17.41
N ASP A 130 -2.19 15.47 -16.47
CA ASP A 130 -0.85 15.48 -15.86
C ASP A 130 -0.64 14.25 -14.97
N LEU A 131 -1.62 13.93 -14.12
CA LEU A 131 -1.60 12.72 -13.28
C LEU A 131 -1.50 11.45 -14.15
N GLN A 132 -2.28 11.36 -15.23
CA GLN A 132 -2.24 10.22 -16.16
C GLN A 132 -0.83 10.04 -16.72
N ARG A 133 -0.23 11.12 -17.23
CA ARG A 133 1.13 11.11 -17.83
C ARG A 133 2.19 10.70 -16.81
N GLU A 134 2.13 11.22 -15.58
CA GLU A 134 3.10 10.87 -14.54
C GLU A 134 2.99 9.40 -14.12
N LEU A 135 1.77 8.87 -14.00
CA LEU A 135 1.57 7.46 -13.68
C LEU A 135 2.01 6.55 -14.82
N GLU A 136 1.70 6.88 -16.08
CA GLU A 136 2.16 6.12 -17.24
C GLU A 136 3.69 6.08 -17.30
N ALA A 137 4.36 7.21 -17.11
CA ALA A 137 5.83 7.28 -17.07
C ALA A 137 6.42 6.43 -15.94
N LEU A 138 5.79 6.43 -14.76
CA LEU A 138 6.19 5.56 -13.66
C LEU A 138 6.07 4.08 -14.04
N PHE A 139 4.92 3.66 -14.56
CA PHE A 139 4.66 2.27 -14.92
C PHE A 139 5.60 1.80 -16.03
N ASP A 140 5.81 2.61 -17.07
CA ASP A 140 6.76 2.32 -18.15
C ASP A 140 8.19 2.15 -17.61
N SER A 141 8.63 3.06 -16.75
CA SER A 141 10.01 3.04 -16.20
C SER A 141 10.29 1.81 -15.33
N GLN A 142 9.26 1.28 -14.68
CA GLN A 142 9.38 0.13 -13.78
C GLN A 142 8.99 -1.20 -14.43
N ASN A 143 8.46 -1.20 -15.64
CA ASN A 143 8.08 -2.41 -16.34
C ASN A 143 9.29 -3.30 -16.66
N LYS A 144 9.25 -4.53 -16.21
CA LYS A 144 10.27 -5.57 -16.44
C LYS A 144 9.79 -6.65 -17.41
N SER A 145 8.62 -6.50 -18.01
CA SER A 145 8.12 -7.45 -19.00
C SER A 145 9.06 -7.49 -20.23
N PRO A 146 9.45 -8.67 -20.71
CA PRO A 146 10.16 -8.77 -21.98
C PRO A 146 9.25 -8.53 -23.20
N ARG A 147 7.93 -8.52 -22.98
CA ARG A 147 6.93 -8.30 -24.02
C ARG A 147 6.53 -6.82 -24.03
N LYS A 148 6.39 -6.25 -25.23
CA LYS A 148 5.96 -4.85 -25.41
C LYS A 148 4.46 -4.63 -25.12
N ASP A 149 3.67 -5.70 -25.19
CA ASP A 149 2.21 -5.71 -25.01
C ASP A 149 1.78 -6.23 -23.63
N ALA A 150 2.70 -6.28 -22.67
CA ALA A 150 2.43 -6.75 -21.31
C ALA A 150 3.21 -5.97 -20.26
N THR A 151 2.73 -6.01 -19.03
CA THR A 151 3.33 -5.33 -17.89
C THR A 151 3.70 -6.33 -16.80
N SER A 152 4.91 -6.19 -16.25
CA SER A 152 5.40 -6.95 -15.09
C SER A 152 6.19 -6.00 -14.20
N ILE A 153 5.64 -5.60 -13.06
CA ILE A 153 6.24 -4.58 -12.18
C ILE A 153 6.31 -5.11 -10.75
N PRO A 154 7.52 -5.17 -10.15
CA PRO A 154 7.68 -5.54 -8.75
C PRO A 154 7.25 -4.39 -7.82
N ALA A 155 6.70 -4.75 -6.66
CA ALA A 155 6.41 -3.82 -5.57
C ALA A 155 6.83 -4.44 -4.23
N THR A 156 7.67 -3.73 -3.51
CA THR A 156 8.19 -4.18 -2.22
C THR A 156 7.20 -3.83 -1.11
N PHE A 157 7.02 -4.75 -0.17
CA PHE A 157 6.17 -4.55 0.98
C PHE A 157 6.80 -5.14 2.25
N LEU A 158 6.34 -4.67 3.40
CA LEU A 158 6.70 -5.22 4.70
C LEU A 158 5.72 -6.34 5.06
N ARG A 159 6.22 -7.57 5.13
CA ARG A 159 5.48 -8.68 5.71
C ARG A 159 5.75 -8.70 7.21
N VAL A 160 4.69 -8.58 7.97
CA VAL A 160 4.68 -8.63 9.44
C VAL A 160 4.11 -9.97 9.87
N THR A 161 4.74 -10.61 10.84
CA THR A 161 4.16 -11.77 11.55
C THR A 161 4.20 -11.47 13.03
N ALA A 162 3.02 -11.49 13.68
CA ALA A 162 2.86 -11.37 15.13
C ALA A 162 2.29 -12.67 15.70
N GLU A 163 2.98 -13.27 16.67
CA GLU A 163 2.56 -14.48 17.37
C GLU A 163 1.67 -14.10 18.58
N VAL A 164 0.49 -14.71 18.67
CA VAL A 164 -0.51 -14.42 19.70
C VAL A 164 -0.48 -15.48 20.82
#